data_09645201f93e9219379fcc7d45878285
#
_entry.id   09645201f93e9219379fcc7d45878285
#
_cell.length_a   1.000
_cell.length_b   1.000
_cell.length_c   1.000
_cell.angle_alpha   90.00
_cell.angle_beta   90.00
_cell.angle_gamma   90.00
#
_symmetry.space_group_name_H-M   'P 1'
#
loop_
_entity.id
_entity.type
_entity.pdbx_description
1 polymer ?
#
loop_
_entity_poly.entity_id
_entity_poly.type
_entity_poly.pdbx_seq_one_letter_code
_entity_poly.pdbx_strand_id
1 'polypeptide(L)'
;ATGDDEFKTTRIIGNEMFFYSDVTTDDILEFTEEFKKLENKLLKQSIDFPGFKPEIRINICSDGGEMFAGLSAMNVIEKSRVKVITIAQGACCSAASFILLGGHERRMGKNAHVLIHQLSTNGFWGKFEDLKNEMDSCSKFMDMITKVYLEKTEIPEKEFKKLMKKDIYLNVEECLKYNVVTSID
;
A
#
# COMPACT_ATOMS: atom_id res chain seq x y z
N ALA A 1 -25.42 -21.85 18.62
CA ALA A 1 -24.70 -20.59 18.54
C ALA A 1 -24.10 -20.49 17.13
N THR A 2 -24.81 -19.83 16.25
CA THR A 2 -24.33 -19.46 14.91
C THR A 2 -23.50 -18.20 15.09
N GLY A 3 -22.19 -18.36 15.25
CA GLY A 3 -21.26 -17.26 15.13
C GLY A 3 -21.25 -16.88 13.65
N ASP A 4 -21.73 -15.69 13.32
CA ASP A 4 -21.40 -15.04 12.07
C ASP A 4 -19.88 -14.83 12.06
N ASP A 5 -19.15 -15.76 11.44
CA ASP A 5 -17.78 -15.53 11.04
C ASP A 5 -17.81 -14.45 9.95
N GLU A 6 -17.87 -13.21 10.40
CA GLU A 6 -17.79 -12.04 9.53
C GLU A 6 -16.50 -12.16 8.72
N PHE A 7 -16.62 -12.26 7.40
CA PHE A 7 -15.49 -12.43 6.51
C PHE A 7 -14.58 -11.21 6.64
N LYS A 8 -13.40 -11.40 7.22
CA LYS A 8 -12.40 -10.34 7.39
C LYS A 8 -11.42 -10.35 6.24
N THR A 9 -11.21 -9.17 5.64
CA THR A 9 -10.21 -8.95 4.57
C THR A 9 -8.80 -8.74 5.13
N THR A 10 -8.70 -8.26 6.37
CA THR A 10 -7.45 -8.18 7.13
C THR A 10 -7.41 -9.23 8.23
N ARG A 11 -6.38 -10.05 8.24
CA ARG A 11 -6.16 -11.08 9.27
C ARG A 11 -4.86 -10.83 10.01
N ILE A 12 -4.81 -11.24 11.29
CA ILE A 12 -3.64 -11.09 12.16
C ILE A 12 -3.23 -12.44 12.73
N ILE A 13 -1.95 -12.74 12.61
CA ILE A 13 -1.30 -13.89 13.27
C ILE A 13 -0.05 -13.37 13.99
N GLY A 14 -0.06 -13.36 15.31
CA GLY A 14 1.04 -12.79 16.09
C GLY A 14 1.20 -11.29 15.89
N ASN A 15 2.32 -10.88 15.33
CA ASN A 15 2.61 -9.49 14.92
C ASN A 15 2.52 -9.28 13.40
N GLU A 16 2.00 -10.25 12.68
CA GLU A 16 1.82 -10.19 11.24
C GLU A 16 0.37 -9.90 10.86
N MET A 17 0.21 -8.92 9.98
CA MET A 17 -1.05 -8.60 9.32
C MET A 17 -1.01 -9.13 7.89
N PHE A 18 -2.14 -9.62 7.40
CA PHE A 18 -2.31 -10.11 6.04
C PHE A 18 -3.45 -9.35 5.37
N PHE A 19 -3.10 -8.53 4.38
CA PHE A 19 -4.04 -7.80 3.54
C PHE A 19 -4.07 -8.44 2.15
N TYR A 20 -5.01 -9.35 1.93
CA TYR A 20 -5.21 -10.12 0.69
C TYR A 20 -6.57 -9.79 0.11
N SER A 21 -6.75 -8.54 -0.30
CA SER A 21 -8.03 -8.00 -0.76
C SER A 21 -7.82 -6.88 -1.77
N ASP A 22 -8.90 -6.46 -2.42
CA ASP A 22 -8.93 -5.21 -3.16
C ASP A 22 -8.80 -4.02 -2.19
N VAL A 23 -8.25 -2.92 -2.69
CA VAL A 23 -8.12 -1.68 -1.91
C VAL A 23 -9.40 -0.89 -2.04
N THR A 24 -10.29 -1.05 -1.07
CA THR A 24 -11.53 -0.28 -0.95
C THR A 24 -11.52 0.55 0.33
N THR A 25 -12.37 1.57 0.40
CA THR A 25 -12.52 2.38 1.62
C THR A 25 -12.90 1.53 2.82
N ASP A 26 -13.83 0.58 2.65
CA ASP A 26 -14.30 -0.29 3.73
C ASP A 26 -13.20 -1.26 4.20
N ASP A 27 -12.49 -1.89 3.27
CA ASP A 27 -11.40 -2.82 3.59
C ASP A 27 -10.23 -2.10 4.28
N ILE A 28 -9.94 -0.86 3.88
CA ILE A 28 -8.90 -0.05 4.52
C ILE A 28 -9.35 0.48 5.89
N LEU A 29 -10.64 0.70 6.12
CA LEU A 29 -11.14 0.99 7.46
C LEU A 29 -10.92 -0.21 8.39
N GLU A 30 -11.28 -1.42 7.97
CA GLU A 30 -11.02 -2.65 8.70
C GLU A 30 -9.51 -2.84 8.98
N PHE A 31 -8.68 -2.67 7.94
CA PHE A 31 -7.23 -2.70 8.08
C PHE A 31 -6.72 -1.71 9.13
N THR A 32 -7.22 -0.48 9.11
CA THR A 32 -6.84 0.56 10.05
C THR A 32 -7.22 0.22 11.48
N GLU A 33 -8.42 -0.31 11.70
CA GLU A 33 -8.87 -0.76 13.01
C GLU A 33 -8.00 -1.88 13.56
N GLU A 34 -7.77 -2.91 12.77
CA GLU A 34 -6.92 -4.05 13.18
C GLU A 34 -5.47 -3.63 13.39
N PHE A 35 -4.93 -2.73 12.55
CA PHE A 35 -3.60 -2.15 12.73
C PHE A 35 -3.49 -1.41 14.06
N LYS A 36 -4.44 -0.57 14.41
CA LYS A 36 -4.44 0.20 15.66
C LYS A 36 -4.56 -0.70 16.90
N LYS A 37 -5.38 -1.75 16.82
CA LYS A 37 -5.47 -2.76 17.89
C LYS A 37 -4.12 -3.46 18.11
N LEU A 38 -3.47 -3.89 17.03
CA LEU A 38 -2.16 -4.56 17.08
C LEU A 38 -1.07 -3.61 17.60
N GLU A 39 -0.99 -2.39 17.09
CA GLU A 39 -0.05 -1.37 17.54
C GLU A 39 -0.16 -1.15 19.06
N ASN A 40 -1.38 -0.94 19.56
CA ASN A 40 -1.61 -0.73 20.99
C ASN A 40 -1.23 -1.96 21.83
N LYS A 41 -1.53 -3.17 21.37
CA LYS A 41 -1.12 -4.41 22.03
C LYS A 41 0.40 -4.51 22.15
N LEU A 42 1.12 -4.27 21.05
CA LEU A 42 2.57 -4.35 21.02
C LEU A 42 3.24 -3.28 21.87
N LEU A 43 2.70 -2.06 21.90
CA LEU A 43 3.18 -0.98 22.77
C LEU A 43 3.02 -1.32 24.25
N LYS A 44 1.88 -1.90 24.66
CA LYS A 44 1.69 -2.40 26.03
C LYS A 44 2.71 -3.48 26.39
N GLN A 45 2.95 -4.42 25.48
CA GLN A 45 3.97 -5.47 25.70
C GLN A 45 5.38 -4.88 25.86
N SER A 46 5.71 -3.82 25.13
CA SER A 46 7.01 -3.16 25.25
C SER A 46 7.22 -2.45 26.60
N ILE A 47 6.14 -2.06 27.27
CA ILE A 47 6.19 -1.51 28.63
C ILE A 47 6.44 -2.65 29.64
N ASP A 48 5.74 -3.78 29.50
CA ASP A 48 5.82 -4.91 30.42
C ASP A 48 7.15 -5.67 30.30
N PHE A 49 7.77 -5.65 29.12
CA PHE A 49 9.02 -6.38 28.80
C PHE A 49 10.09 -5.40 28.29
N PRO A 50 10.87 -4.74 29.19
CA PRO A 50 11.96 -3.86 28.79
C PRO A 50 12.97 -4.56 27.91
N GLY A 51 13.30 -3.93 26.75
CA GLY A 51 14.17 -4.50 25.72
C GLY A 51 13.44 -5.19 24.56
N PHE A 52 12.16 -5.47 24.71
CA PHE A 52 11.32 -5.89 23.58
C PHE A 52 11.14 -4.73 22.60
N LYS A 53 11.52 -4.97 21.34
CA LYS A 53 11.36 -4.00 20.25
C LYS A 53 10.16 -4.43 19.40
N PRO A 54 8.99 -3.79 19.56
CA PRO A 54 7.81 -4.16 18.80
C PRO A 54 7.96 -3.79 17.33
N GLU A 55 7.52 -4.70 16.47
CA GLU A 55 7.38 -4.45 15.04
C GLU A 55 6.11 -5.12 14.50
N ILE A 56 5.51 -4.50 13.50
CA ILE A 56 4.38 -5.04 12.74
C ILE A 56 4.88 -5.41 11.36
N ARG A 57 4.54 -6.62 10.91
CA ARG A 57 4.80 -7.08 9.54
C ARG A 57 3.48 -7.07 8.78
N ILE A 58 3.43 -6.38 7.64
CA ILE A 58 2.23 -6.30 6.79
C ILE A 58 2.51 -7.02 5.49
N ASN A 59 1.86 -8.17 5.33
CA ASN A 59 1.93 -8.98 4.11
C ASN A 59 0.83 -8.52 3.15
N ILE A 60 1.20 -8.20 1.91
CA ILE A 60 0.32 -7.59 0.91
C ILE A 60 0.23 -8.50 -0.32
N CYS A 61 -1.01 -8.85 -0.69
CA CYS A 61 -1.34 -9.48 -1.94
C CYS A 61 -2.65 -8.86 -2.46
N SER A 62 -2.54 -7.92 -3.40
CA SER A 62 -3.67 -7.10 -3.84
C SER A 62 -3.46 -6.57 -5.26
N ASP A 63 -4.51 -6.62 -6.07
CA ASP A 63 -4.53 -6.03 -7.40
C ASP A 63 -4.77 -4.50 -7.39
N GLY A 64 -4.96 -3.91 -6.21
CA GLY A 64 -5.20 -2.48 -6.05
C GLY A 64 -6.68 -2.13 -5.92
N GLY A 65 -7.03 -0.91 -6.29
CA GLY A 65 -8.39 -0.38 -6.19
C GLY A 65 -8.41 1.14 -6.03
N GLU A 66 -9.07 1.63 -5.00
CA GLU A 66 -9.26 3.05 -4.76
C GLU A 66 -7.96 3.74 -4.34
N MET A 67 -7.56 4.76 -5.10
CA MET A 67 -6.32 5.52 -4.87
C MET A 67 -6.28 6.14 -3.46
N PHE A 68 -7.33 6.85 -3.04
CA PHE A 68 -7.35 7.52 -1.74
C PHE A 68 -7.40 6.54 -0.57
N ALA A 69 -8.01 5.37 -0.74
CA ALA A 69 -7.96 4.30 0.26
C ALA A 69 -6.53 3.80 0.44
N GLY A 70 -5.79 3.57 -0.65
CA GLY A 70 -4.38 3.19 -0.60
C GLY A 70 -3.50 4.24 0.08
N LEU A 71 -3.69 5.51 -0.25
CA LEU A 71 -2.98 6.63 0.39
C LEU A 71 -3.35 6.77 1.88
N SER A 72 -4.60 6.49 2.25
CA SER A 72 -5.03 6.47 3.65
C SER A 72 -4.28 5.40 4.45
N ALA A 73 -4.15 4.20 3.91
CA ALA A 73 -3.35 3.13 4.53
C ALA A 73 -1.88 3.53 4.68
N MET A 74 -1.28 4.15 3.65
CA MET A 74 0.09 4.67 3.72
C MET A 74 0.25 5.68 4.86
N ASN A 75 -0.68 6.63 5.00
CA ASN A 75 -0.66 7.61 6.08
C ASN A 75 -0.72 6.96 7.47
N VAL A 76 -1.53 5.93 7.64
CA VAL A 76 -1.65 5.17 8.91
C VAL A 76 -0.34 4.48 9.25
N ILE A 77 0.27 3.81 8.27
CA ILE A 77 1.53 3.07 8.44
C ILE A 77 2.68 4.02 8.77
N GLU A 78 2.83 5.11 8.03
CA GLU A 78 3.90 6.08 8.25
C GLU A 78 3.89 6.71 9.64
N LYS A 79 2.70 6.89 10.21
CA LYS A 79 2.51 7.47 11.57
C LYS A 79 2.58 6.44 12.69
N SER A 80 2.89 5.19 12.39
CA SER A 80 2.97 4.14 13.40
C SER A 80 4.02 4.47 14.47
N ARG A 81 3.67 4.20 15.72
CA ARG A 81 4.57 4.31 16.88
C ARG A 81 5.45 3.08 17.06
N VAL A 82 5.21 2.02 16.31
CA VAL A 82 6.07 0.83 16.23
C VAL A 82 6.67 0.73 14.84
N LYS A 83 7.81 0.04 14.72
CA LYS A 83 8.41 -0.24 13.42
C LYS A 83 7.44 -1.06 12.57
N VAL A 84 7.25 -0.67 11.30
CA VAL A 84 6.44 -1.40 10.34
C VAL A 84 7.29 -1.88 9.18
N ILE A 85 7.22 -3.18 8.90
CA ILE A 85 7.82 -3.82 7.74
C ILE A 85 6.67 -4.19 6.80
N THR A 86 6.67 -3.64 5.61
CA THR A 86 5.70 -4.00 4.56
C THR A 86 6.33 -4.99 3.60
N ILE A 87 5.56 -5.99 3.16
CA ILE A 87 6.06 -7.11 2.38
C ILE A 87 5.10 -7.41 1.23
N ALA A 88 5.54 -7.24 -0.01
CA ALA A 88 4.78 -7.70 -1.17
C ALA A 88 4.95 -9.22 -1.29
N GLN A 89 3.87 -10.00 -1.08
CA GLN A 89 3.91 -11.46 -1.09
C GLN A 89 3.43 -12.08 -2.41
N GLY A 90 2.69 -11.33 -3.19
CA GLY A 90 2.19 -11.75 -4.49
C GLY A 90 2.09 -10.54 -5.42
N ALA A 91 0.92 -10.32 -6.01
CA ALA A 91 0.65 -9.07 -6.70
C ALA A 91 0.54 -7.93 -5.68
N CYS A 92 1.22 -6.83 -5.96
CA CYS A 92 1.10 -5.58 -5.21
C CYS A 92 0.97 -4.44 -6.23
N CYS A 93 -0.27 -4.18 -6.63
CA CYS A 93 -0.56 -3.40 -7.83
C CYS A 93 -1.24 -2.08 -7.48
N SER A 94 -0.89 -1.01 -8.24
CA SER A 94 -1.64 0.25 -8.20
C SER A 94 -1.76 0.81 -6.77
N ALA A 95 -3.00 1.05 -6.28
CA ALA A 95 -3.25 1.54 -4.93
C ALA A 95 -2.63 0.68 -3.81
N ALA A 96 -2.46 -0.63 -4.01
CA ALA A 96 -1.78 -1.51 -3.06
C ALA A 96 -0.28 -1.18 -2.92
N SER A 97 0.36 -0.62 -3.94
CA SER A 97 1.75 -0.19 -3.85
C SER A 97 1.95 0.96 -2.86
N PHE A 98 0.93 1.79 -2.61
CA PHE A 98 1.00 2.82 -1.56
C PHE A 98 1.08 2.20 -0.16
N ILE A 99 0.39 1.09 0.08
CA ILE A 99 0.51 0.35 1.34
C ILE A 99 1.95 -0.13 1.53
N LEU A 100 2.55 -0.71 0.49
CA LEU A 100 3.94 -1.14 0.49
C LEU A 100 4.89 0.03 0.78
N LEU A 101 4.72 1.14 0.09
CA LEU A 101 5.58 2.33 0.21
C LEU A 101 5.47 3.03 1.55
N GLY A 102 4.40 2.80 2.33
CA GLY A 102 4.23 3.33 3.67
C GLY A 102 5.14 2.68 4.73
N GLY A 103 5.68 1.51 4.47
CA GLY A 103 6.53 0.79 5.41
C GLY A 103 7.82 1.53 5.77
N HIS A 104 8.23 1.44 7.04
CA HIS A 104 9.55 1.94 7.49
C HIS A 104 10.68 1.09 6.91
N GLU A 105 10.41 -0.17 6.67
CA GLU A 105 11.22 -1.10 5.89
C GLU A 105 10.31 -1.82 4.90
N ARG A 106 10.79 -2.04 3.69
CA ARG A 106 9.98 -2.62 2.61
C ARG A 106 10.69 -3.83 2.05
N ARG A 107 9.97 -4.94 1.96
CA ARG A 107 10.46 -6.22 1.44
C ARG A 107 9.51 -6.80 0.40
N MET A 108 9.93 -7.83 -0.29
CA MET A 108 9.07 -8.64 -1.14
C MET A 108 9.54 -10.08 -1.23
N GLY A 109 8.61 -10.98 -1.43
CA GLY A 109 8.89 -12.37 -1.75
C GLY A 109 9.52 -12.48 -3.15
N LYS A 110 10.41 -13.46 -3.34
CA LYS A 110 11.16 -13.65 -4.59
C LYS A 110 10.28 -13.82 -5.85
N ASN A 111 9.03 -14.25 -5.69
CA ASN A 111 8.07 -14.47 -6.78
C ASN A 111 7.00 -13.37 -6.85
N ALA A 112 7.08 -12.34 -6.00
CA ALA A 112 6.15 -11.23 -5.99
C ALA A 112 6.45 -10.25 -7.13
N HIS A 113 5.43 -9.45 -7.48
CA HIS A 113 5.54 -8.40 -8.48
C HIS A 113 4.82 -7.14 -8.01
N VAL A 114 5.36 -6.00 -8.39
CA VAL A 114 4.76 -4.68 -8.14
C VAL A 114 4.37 -4.05 -9.47
N LEU A 115 3.14 -3.55 -9.55
CA LEU A 115 2.68 -2.80 -10.72
C LEU A 115 2.45 -1.33 -10.34
N ILE A 116 3.17 -0.45 -11.02
CA ILE A 116 2.99 1.00 -10.95
C ILE A 116 2.41 1.44 -12.29
N HIS A 117 1.24 2.06 -12.27
CA HIS A 117 0.61 2.56 -13.48
C HIS A 117 -0.16 3.86 -13.23
N GLN A 118 -0.56 4.52 -14.31
CA GLN A 118 -1.31 5.75 -14.25
C GLN A 118 -2.71 5.58 -13.64
N LEU A 119 -3.29 6.68 -13.18
CA LEU A 119 -4.67 6.72 -12.75
C LEU A 119 -5.59 6.22 -13.87
N SER A 120 -6.53 5.36 -13.52
CA SER A 120 -7.60 4.92 -14.42
C SER A 120 -8.97 5.32 -13.87
N THR A 121 -9.93 5.47 -14.75
CA THR A 121 -11.31 5.81 -14.42
C THR A 121 -12.26 5.06 -15.35
N ASN A 122 -13.49 4.82 -14.89
CA ASN A 122 -14.52 4.13 -15.66
C ASN A 122 -15.21 5.04 -16.69
N GLY A 123 -14.71 6.25 -16.90
CA GLY A 123 -15.22 7.20 -17.88
C GLY A 123 -15.77 8.48 -17.24
N PHE A 124 -15.92 9.51 -18.09
CA PHE A 124 -16.48 10.80 -17.71
C PHE A 124 -17.77 11.05 -18.49
N TRP A 125 -18.77 11.55 -17.80
CA TRP A 125 -20.07 11.87 -18.34
C TRP A 125 -20.49 13.26 -17.85
N GLY A 126 -20.99 14.10 -18.76
CA GLY A 126 -21.47 15.42 -18.39
C GLY A 126 -21.31 16.45 -19.51
N LYS A 127 -21.50 17.72 -19.16
CA LYS A 127 -21.30 18.84 -20.06
C LYS A 127 -19.80 19.09 -20.27
N PHE A 128 -19.45 19.86 -21.29
CA PHE A 128 -18.05 20.16 -21.62
C PHE A 128 -17.24 20.70 -20.43
N GLU A 129 -17.79 21.63 -19.66
CA GLU A 129 -17.10 22.17 -18.47
C GLU A 129 -16.93 21.12 -17.36
N ASP A 130 -17.89 20.18 -17.19
CA ASP A 130 -17.77 19.08 -16.24
C ASP A 130 -16.61 18.16 -16.62
N LEU A 131 -16.50 17.82 -17.91
CA LEU A 131 -15.41 16.99 -18.44
C LEU A 131 -14.05 17.65 -18.26
N LYS A 132 -13.98 18.98 -18.51
CA LYS A 132 -12.75 19.76 -18.32
C LYS A 132 -12.32 19.78 -16.85
N ASN A 133 -13.25 20.05 -15.94
CA ASN A 133 -12.97 20.05 -14.50
C ASN A 133 -12.49 18.69 -14.01
N GLU A 134 -13.07 17.61 -14.54
CA GLU A 134 -12.64 16.23 -14.20
C GLU A 134 -11.22 15.95 -14.70
N MET A 135 -10.90 16.36 -15.93
CA MET A 135 -9.54 16.23 -16.47
C MET A 135 -8.51 17.02 -15.65
N ASP A 136 -8.85 18.23 -15.22
CA ASP A 136 -7.98 19.05 -14.37
C ASP A 136 -7.77 18.39 -13.02
N SER A 137 -8.80 17.78 -12.44
CA SER A 137 -8.72 17.01 -11.19
C SER A 137 -7.84 15.78 -11.35
N CYS A 138 -8.02 14.99 -12.41
CA CYS A 138 -7.18 13.84 -12.72
C CYS A 138 -5.71 14.23 -12.89
N SER A 139 -5.43 15.36 -13.54
CA SER A 139 -4.06 15.88 -13.69
C SER A 139 -3.42 16.17 -12.34
N LYS A 140 -4.14 16.82 -11.43
CA LYS A 140 -3.66 17.08 -10.06
C LYS A 140 -3.40 15.79 -9.28
N PHE A 141 -4.27 14.77 -9.43
CA PHE A 141 -4.07 13.48 -8.78
C PHE A 141 -2.87 12.74 -9.38
N MET A 142 -2.66 12.82 -10.70
CA MET A 142 -1.47 12.25 -11.34
C MET A 142 -0.18 12.91 -10.84
N ASP A 143 -0.17 14.23 -10.67
CA ASP A 143 0.99 14.94 -10.10
C ASP A 143 1.24 14.51 -8.65
N MET A 144 0.19 14.35 -7.86
CA MET A 144 0.29 13.92 -6.46
C MET A 144 0.87 12.51 -6.35
N ILE A 145 0.34 11.52 -7.08
CA ILE A 145 0.85 10.16 -7.04
C ILE A 145 2.26 10.04 -7.62
N THR A 146 2.57 10.81 -8.67
CA THR A 146 3.92 10.89 -9.23
C THR A 146 4.91 11.34 -8.15
N LYS A 147 4.56 12.39 -7.42
CA LYS A 147 5.38 12.90 -6.32
C LYS A 147 5.61 11.84 -5.24
N VAL A 148 4.56 11.11 -4.84
CA VAL A 148 4.67 10.03 -3.85
C VAL A 148 5.66 8.96 -4.31
N TYR A 149 5.55 8.46 -5.54
CA TYR A 149 6.47 7.45 -6.05
C TYR A 149 7.91 7.95 -6.16
N LEU A 150 8.13 9.15 -6.66
CA LEU A 150 9.48 9.72 -6.82
C LEU A 150 10.14 10.04 -5.47
N GLU A 151 9.37 10.43 -4.47
CA GLU A 151 9.89 10.66 -3.10
C GLU A 151 10.22 9.35 -2.36
N LYS A 152 9.46 8.28 -2.61
CA LYS A 152 9.59 7.01 -1.90
C LYS A 152 10.53 6.00 -2.57
N THR A 153 10.91 6.22 -3.81
CA THR A 153 11.71 5.28 -4.60
C THR A 153 12.88 6.00 -5.28
N GLU A 154 13.79 5.24 -5.87
CA GLU A 154 14.89 5.74 -6.69
C GLU A 154 14.64 5.53 -8.19
N ILE A 155 13.37 5.42 -8.60
CA ILE A 155 13.01 5.31 -10.02
C ILE A 155 13.36 6.62 -10.70
N PRO A 156 14.22 6.62 -11.74
CA PRO A 156 14.51 7.83 -12.50
C PRO A 156 13.23 8.38 -13.14
N GLU A 157 13.02 9.69 -13.10
CA GLU A 157 11.77 10.32 -13.59
C GLU A 157 11.42 9.91 -15.02
N LYS A 158 12.43 9.78 -15.89
CA LYS A 158 12.24 9.31 -17.27
C LYS A 158 11.70 7.88 -17.36
N GLU A 159 12.22 6.98 -16.52
CA GLU A 159 11.71 5.59 -16.43
C GLU A 159 10.33 5.56 -15.80
N PHE A 160 10.10 6.34 -14.74
CA PHE A 160 8.80 6.45 -14.10
C PHE A 160 7.71 6.86 -15.12
N LYS A 161 7.96 7.85 -15.95
CA LYS A 161 7.04 8.28 -17.02
C LYS A 161 6.74 7.17 -18.03
N LYS A 162 7.68 6.27 -18.28
CA LYS A 162 7.44 5.09 -19.14
C LYS A 162 6.59 4.05 -18.43
N LEU A 163 6.89 3.75 -17.16
CA LEU A 163 6.13 2.80 -16.35
C LEU A 163 4.67 3.22 -16.22
N MET A 164 4.41 4.52 -16.00
CA MET A 164 3.06 5.07 -15.89
C MET A 164 2.22 4.91 -17.15
N LYS A 165 2.85 4.78 -18.32
CA LYS A 165 2.15 4.61 -19.61
C LYS A 165 1.94 3.15 -20.01
N LYS A 166 2.55 2.22 -19.30
CA LYS A 166 2.55 0.79 -19.62
C LYS A 166 2.24 -0.01 -18.37
N ASP A 167 1.37 -1.00 -18.50
CA ASP A 167 1.07 -1.93 -17.42
C ASP A 167 2.18 -2.98 -17.32
N ILE A 168 3.34 -2.57 -16.81
CA ILE A 168 4.53 -3.42 -16.66
C ILE A 168 4.71 -3.78 -15.20
N TYR A 169 4.70 -5.08 -14.93
CA TYR A 169 5.00 -5.62 -13.61
C TYR A 169 6.50 -5.59 -13.36
N LEU A 170 6.90 -4.99 -12.25
CA LEU A 170 8.27 -5.00 -11.77
C LEU A 170 8.53 -6.26 -10.95
N ASN A 171 9.54 -7.02 -11.32
CA ASN A 171 9.99 -8.17 -10.55
C ASN A 171 10.87 -7.76 -9.36
N VAL A 172 11.34 -8.73 -8.59
CA VAL A 172 12.14 -8.47 -7.39
C VAL A 172 13.45 -7.72 -7.69
N GLU A 173 14.12 -8.05 -8.78
CA GLU A 173 15.40 -7.42 -9.17
C GLU A 173 15.18 -5.93 -9.52
N GLU A 174 14.12 -5.65 -10.27
CA GLU A 174 13.76 -4.27 -10.65
C GLU A 174 13.29 -3.47 -9.43
N CYS A 175 12.52 -4.07 -8.52
CA CYS A 175 12.08 -3.43 -7.29
C CYS A 175 13.26 -3.10 -6.35
N LEU A 176 14.26 -3.98 -6.27
CA LEU A 176 15.50 -3.72 -5.52
C LEU A 176 16.32 -2.61 -6.18
N LYS A 177 16.47 -2.67 -7.50
CA LYS A 177 17.20 -1.65 -8.28
C LYS A 177 16.63 -0.25 -8.09
N TYR A 178 15.33 -0.14 -8.05
CA TYR A 178 14.62 1.15 -7.91
C TYR A 178 14.29 1.52 -6.47
N ASN A 179 14.77 0.78 -5.52
CA ASN A 179 14.45 0.99 -4.10
C ASN A 179 12.93 1.07 -3.81
N VAL A 180 12.14 0.33 -4.58
CA VAL A 180 10.73 0.07 -4.25
C VAL A 180 10.68 -0.79 -2.98
N VAL A 181 11.58 -1.78 -2.91
CA VAL A 181 11.88 -2.57 -1.71
C VAL A 181 13.40 -2.56 -1.46
N THR A 182 13.79 -2.86 -0.21
CA THR A 182 15.20 -2.84 0.21
C THR A 182 15.81 -4.23 0.35
N SER A 183 14.97 -5.27 0.44
CA SER A 183 15.42 -6.66 0.59
C SER A 183 14.36 -7.65 0.15
N ILE A 184 14.79 -8.90 -0.05
CA ILE A 184 13.91 -10.05 -0.21
C ILE A 184 13.51 -10.54 1.19
N ASP A 185 12.24 -10.95 1.33
CA ASP A 185 11.73 -11.54 2.58
C ASP A 185 12.02 -13.04 2.65
#